data_e2986869504511ed6708a302def69f6f
#
_entry.id   e2986869504511ed6708a302def69f6f
#
_cell.length_a   1.000
_cell.length_b   1.000
_cell.length_c   1.000
_cell.angle_alpha   90.00
_cell.angle_beta   90.00
_cell.angle_gamma   90.00
#
_symmetry.space_group_name_H-M   'P 1'
#
loop_
_entity.id
_entity.type
_entity.pdbx_description
1 polymer ?
#
loop_
_entity_poly.entity_id
_entity_poly.type
_entity_poly.pdbx_seq_one_letter_code
_entity_poly.pdbx_strand_id
1 'polypeptide(L)'
;MLRASGKDGVGTMKMQQGSRSPFVLCVIVQTVIFGLGNVITKFAYESVTPLWCMVLRFGLALAVFALIFGPRMVRELRGAKLADWAPAAVCLAVGYIACNLALDVTTATNVGFLVALPVVFAPLIAQVVRRVRYPRAMIPFQVAVVGGLYLLCCNGGSFSFGACEALSLLSSAAIAGSLVFGEKGLEKLSAPTIAGTQILAAFVLSLAAAIAAEPVVDVATIEPVAWGVIVFLAILSTCVTFALQNVALTGLPSSTVSLLLTGEPVFTALFSMALLGEFLSIGGWVGAGVILVAVVGATLVEGRDGNSEAPSSAGMERLVSQLASDSNAQ
;
A
#
# COMPACT_ATOMS: atom_id res chain seq x y z
N MET A 1 8.45 -68.89 6.26
CA MET A 1 8.94 -68.20 7.50
C MET A 1 9.54 -66.86 7.11
N LEU A 2 9.19 -65.85 7.81
CA LEU A 2 9.63 -64.44 7.83
C LEU A 2 8.74 -63.44 7.05
N ARG A 3 7.92 -62.78 7.90
CA ARG A 3 7.24 -61.51 7.67
C ARG A 3 8.29 -60.41 7.56
N ALA A 4 8.16 -59.51 6.62
CA ALA A 4 8.73 -58.16 6.70
C ALA A 4 7.59 -57.17 6.50
N SER A 5 7.23 -56.53 7.61
CA SER A 5 6.35 -55.36 7.70
C SER A 5 7.17 -54.14 7.31
N GLY A 6 6.89 -53.55 6.17
CA GLY A 6 7.40 -52.25 5.76
C GLY A 6 6.25 -51.25 5.79
N LYS A 7 6.08 -50.57 6.91
CA LYS A 7 5.31 -49.31 7.04
C LYS A 7 6.24 -48.18 6.63
N ASP A 8 6.23 -47.86 5.35
CA ASP A 8 6.85 -46.62 4.92
C ASP A 8 5.79 -45.51 4.99
N GLY A 9 6.02 -44.64 5.97
CA GLY A 9 5.22 -43.46 6.19
C GLY A 9 5.35 -42.49 5.01
N VAL A 10 4.29 -42.42 4.23
CA VAL A 10 4.06 -41.25 3.38
C VAL A 10 3.87 -40.07 4.32
N GLY A 11 4.94 -39.33 4.54
CA GLY A 11 4.90 -38.05 5.23
C GLY A 11 4.02 -37.10 4.42
N THR A 12 2.74 -37.01 4.81
CA THR A 12 1.88 -35.93 4.37
C THR A 12 2.56 -34.62 4.74
N MET A 13 3.18 -33.97 3.75
CA MET A 13 3.56 -32.58 3.82
C MET A 13 2.27 -31.79 4.09
N LYS A 14 2.00 -31.53 5.37
CA LYS A 14 1.09 -30.46 5.77
C LYS A 14 1.68 -29.19 5.19
N MET A 15 1.15 -28.71 4.07
CA MET A 15 1.34 -27.31 3.67
C MET A 15 0.86 -26.48 4.86
N GLN A 16 1.83 -25.93 5.58
CA GLN A 16 1.60 -24.98 6.66
C GLN A 16 0.82 -23.82 6.05
N GLN A 17 -0.45 -23.70 6.41
CA GLN A 17 -1.23 -22.48 6.17
C GLN A 17 -0.46 -21.35 6.84
N GLY A 18 0.31 -20.60 6.06
CA GLY A 18 1.09 -19.46 6.55
C GLY A 18 0.14 -18.47 7.19
N SER A 19 0.35 -18.21 8.47
CA SER A 19 -0.39 -17.18 9.21
C SER A 19 -0.41 -15.89 8.39
N ARG A 20 -1.58 -15.26 8.18
CA ARG A 20 -1.72 -13.94 7.54
C ARG A 20 -1.10 -12.82 8.38
N SER A 21 -0.81 -13.12 9.65
CA SER A 21 -0.23 -12.19 10.62
C SER A 21 1.02 -11.43 10.13
N PRO A 22 2.03 -12.06 9.47
CA PRO A 22 3.20 -11.31 9.01
C PRO A 22 2.87 -10.28 7.92
N PHE A 23 1.92 -10.56 7.04
CA PHE A 23 1.49 -9.62 6.01
C PHE A 23 0.74 -8.42 6.59
N VAL A 24 -0.13 -8.65 7.57
CA VAL A 24 -0.79 -7.58 8.34
C VAL A 24 0.25 -6.72 9.07
N LEU A 25 1.24 -7.34 9.70
CA LEU A 25 2.33 -6.62 10.37
C LEU A 25 3.12 -5.74 9.39
N CYS A 26 3.39 -6.22 8.16
CA CYS A 26 4.04 -5.42 7.13
C CYS A 26 3.26 -4.12 6.85
N VAL A 27 1.93 -4.19 6.75
CA VAL A 27 1.10 -2.99 6.50
C VAL A 27 1.05 -2.09 7.73
N ILE A 28 0.96 -2.63 8.95
CA ILE A 28 0.99 -1.83 10.18
C ILE A 28 2.32 -1.06 10.30
N VAL A 29 3.45 -1.72 10.07
CA VAL A 29 4.77 -1.07 10.07
C VAL A 29 4.83 0.03 8.99
N GLN A 30 4.30 -0.25 7.81
CA GLN A 30 4.19 0.74 6.74
C GLN A 30 3.36 1.96 7.16
N THR A 31 2.18 1.78 7.78
CA THR A 31 1.32 2.89 8.22
C THR A 31 1.99 3.77 9.27
N VAL A 32 2.75 3.17 10.19
CA VAL A 32 3.53 3.92 11.19
C VAL A 32 4.62 4.75 10.51
N ILE A 33 5.39 4.16 9.59
CA ILE A 33 6.46 4.87 8.88
C ILE A 33 5.89 5.99 8.02
N PHE A 34 4.78 5.77 7.31
CA PHE A 34 4.12 6.81 6.52
C PHE A 34 3.56 7.93 7.40
N GLY A 35 2.92 7.60 8.53
CA GLY A 35 2.41 8.58 9.46
C GLY A 35 3.51 9.52 9.99
N LEU A 36 4.68 8.98 10.35
CA LEU A 36 5.84 9.79 10.72
C LEU A 36 6.37 10.59 9.52
N GLY A 37 6.49 9.94 8.35
CA GLY A 37 6.97 10.56 7.12
C GLY A 37 6.16 11.80 6.72
N ASN A 38 4.83 11.73 6.81
CA ASN A 38 3.94 12.85 6.49
C ASN A 38 4.21 14.08 7.37
N VAL A 39 4.48 13.87 8.67
CA VAL A 39 4.76 14.96 9.60
C VAL A 39 6.13 15.57 9.34
N ILE A 40 7.19 14.76 9.24
CA ILE A 40 8.56 15.28 9.07
C ILE A 40 8.79 15.89 7.68
N THR A 41 7.98 15.53 6.68
CA THR A 41 8.05 16.12 5.33
C THR A 41 7.86 17.64 5.36
N LYS A 42 7.07 18.18 6.31
CA LYS A 42 6.90 19.63 6.51
C LYS A 42 8.23 20.34 6.72
N PHE A 43 9.17 19.74 7.44
CA PHE A 43 10.52 20.33 7.65
C PHE A 43 11.37 20.34 6.36
N ALA A 44 11.15 19.42 5.43
CA ALA A 44 11.82 19.46 4.14
C ALA A 44 11.28 20.58 3.24
N TYR A 45 9.98 20.85 3.32
CA TYR A 45 9.32 21.89 2.50
C TYR A 45 9.71 23.33 2.90
N GLU A 46 10.38 23.51 4.01
CA GLU A 46 10.95 24.83 4.38
C GLU A 46 12.09 25.27 3.44
N SER A 47 12.80 24.32 2.81
CA SER A 47 13.93 24.63 1.91
C SER A 47 13.85 23.98 0.53
N VAL A 48 12.87 23.10 0.29
CA VAL A 48 12.69 22.39 -1.00
C VAL A 48 11.22 22.37 -1.39
N THR A 49 10.92 22.71 -2.62
CA THR A 49 9.54 22.63 -3.13
C THR A 49 9.03 21.19 -3.19
N PRO A 50 7.70 20.96 -3.09
CA PRO A 50 7.14 19.62 -2.99
C PRO A 50 7.54 18.65 -4.09
N LEU A 51 7.52 19.09 -5.37
CA LEU A 51 7.86 18.20 -6.49
C LEU A 51 9.36 17.89 -6.53
N TRP A 52 10.24 18.86 -6.24
CA TRP A 52 11.67 18.59 -6.14
C TRP A 52 12.02 17.72 -4.93
N CYS A 53 11.32 17.86 -3.80
CA CYS A 53 11.45 16.93 -2.67
C CYS A 53 11.11 15.49 -3.11
N MET A 54 10.04 15.31 -3.91
CA MET A 54 9.69 14.01 -4.50
C MET A 54 10.79 13.49 -5.43
N VAL A 55 11.33 14.32 -6.31
CA VAL A 55 12.44 13.94 -7.21
C VAL A 55 13.65 13.44 -6.44
N LEU A 56 14.08 14.19 -5.42
CA LEU A 56 15.23 13.81 -4.58
C LEU A 56 14.95 12.52 -3.80
N ARG A 57 13.76 12.41 -3.19
CA ARG A 57 13.32 11.23 -2.45
C ARG A 57 13.30 9.97 -3.35
N PHE A 58 12.60 10.05 -4.48
CA PHE A 58 12.45 8.87 -5.37
C PHE A 58 13.74 8.58 -6.14
N GLY A 59 14.54 9.60 -6.46
CA GLY A 59 15.86 9.42 -7.09
C GLY A 59 16.84 8.68 -6.17
N LEU A 60 16.94 9.11 -4.92
CA LEU A 60 17.77 8.42 -3.92
C LEU A 60 17.24 7.01 -3.63
N ALA A 61 15.92 6.85 -3.49
CA ALA A 61 15.30 5.55 -3.30
C ALA A 61 15.57 4.61 -4.47
N LEU A 62 15.49 5.10 -5.71
CA LEU A 62 15.79 4.32 -6.92
C LEU A 62 17.25 3.86 -6.94
N ALA A 63 18.19 4.75 -6.59
CA ALA A 63 19.62 4.40 -6.53
C ALA A 63 19.86 3.28 -5.51
N VAL A 64 19.36 3.42 -4.29
CA VAL A 64 19.51 2.41 -3.23
C VAL A 64 18.82 1.10 -3.62
N PHE A 65 17.60 1.17 -4.13
CA PHE A 65 16.81 0.00 -4.49
C PHE A 65 17.41 -0.76 -5.68
N ALA A 66 17.94 -0.03 -6.67
CA ALA A 66 18.62 -0.61 -7.82
C ALA A 66 19.94 -1.29 -7.45
N LEU A 67 20.69 -0.76 -6.49
CA LEU A 67 21.90 -1.41 -5.97
C LEU A 67 21.60 -2.77 -5.34
N ILE A 68 20.49 -2.88 -4.61
CA ILE A 68 20.13 -4.11 -3.89
C ILE A 68 19.42 -5.11 -4.82
N PHE A 69 18.45 -4.66 -5.60
CA PHE A 69 17.55 -5.52 -6.36
C PHE A 69 17.67 -5.40 -7.88
N GLY A 70 18.51 -4.47 -8.40
CA GLY A 70 18.63 -4.16 -9.82
C GLY A 70 18.87 -5.37 -10.72
N PRO A 71 19.83 -6.27 -10.42
CA PRO A 71 20.08 -7.47 -11.25
C PRO A 71 18.86 -8.39 -11.36
N ARG A 72 18.09 -8.52 -10.25
CA ARG A 72 16.85 -9.30 -10.22
C ARG A 72 15.75 -8.63 -11.04
N MET A 73 15.56 -7.33 -10.85
CA MET A 73 14.58 -6.53 -11.59
C MET A 73 14.80 -6.61 -13.10
N VAL A 74 16.03 -6.36 -13.56
CA VAL A 74 16.37 -6.41 -14.99
C VAL A 74 16.10 -7.79 -15.57
N ARG A 75 16.44 -8.86 -14.85
CA ARG A 75 16.20 -10.24 -15.29
C ARG A 75 14.71 -10.55 -15.42
N GLU A 76 13.91 -10.18 -14.43
CA GLU A 76 12.46 -10.43 -14.43
C GLU A 76 11.73 -9.57 -15.48
N LEU A 77 12.11 -8.30 -15.62
CA LEU A 77 11.48 -7.38 -16.58
C LEU A 77 11.77 -7.72 -18.04
N ARG A 78 12.91 -8.34 -18.36
CA ARG A 78 13.21 -8.79 -19.74
C ARG A 78 12.18 -9.80 -20.28
N GLY A 79 11.57 -10.61 -19.41
CA GLY A 79 10.54 -11.57 -19.78
C GLY A 79 9.10 -11.11 -19.55
N ALA A 80 8.91 -9.95 -18.92
CA ALA A 80 7.62 -9.45 -18.53
C ALA A 80 6.98 -8.56 -19.61
N LYS A 81 5.66 -8.61 -19.72
CA LYS A 81 4.91 -7.66 -20.54
C LYS A 81 4.71 -6.35 -19.79
N LEU A 82 4.71 -5.23 -20.52
CA LEU A 82 4.46 -3.90 -19.95
C LEU A 82 3.17 -3.86 -19.10
N ALA A 83 2.12 -4.56 -19.55
CA ALA A 83 0.84 -4.64 -18.85
C ALA A 83 0.91 -5.36 -17.48
N ASP A 84 2.00 -6.07 -17.18
CA ASP A 84 2.15 -6.81 -15.93
C ASP A 84 2.65 -5.92 -14.77
N TRP A 85 3.28 -4.78 -15.06
CA TRP A 85 3.85 -3.88 -14.06
C TRP A 85 3.53 -2.40 -14.26
N ALA A 86 3.44 -1.90 -15.50
CA ALA A 86 3.29 -0.47 -15.76
C ALA A 86 2.00 0.14 -15.19
N PRO A 87 0.82 -0.53 -15.20
CA PRO A 87 -0.38 0.05 -14.59
C PRO A 87 -0.19 0.33 -13.09
N ALA A 88 0.43 -0.59 -12.33
CA ALA A 88 0.71 -0.39 -10.91
C ALA A 88 1.68 0.78 -10.69
N ALA A 89 2.72 0.86 -11.50
CA ALA A 89 3.77 1.87 -11.40
C ALA A 89 3.25 3.28 -11.76
N VAL A 90 2.54 3.40 -12.87
CA VAL A 90 1.96 4.69 -13.31
C VAL A 90 0.87 5.16 -12.36
N CYS A 91 -0.02 4.28 -11.93
CA CYS A 91 -1.05 4.62 -10.94
C CYS A 91 -0.42 5.17 -9.65
N LEU A 92 0.63 4.54 -9.13
CA LEU A 92 1.31 5.04 -7.94
C LEU A 92 1.90 6.43 -8.16
N ALA A 93 2.63 6.63 -9.24
CA ALA A 93 3.26 7.91 -9.57
C ALA A 93 2.22 9.04 -9.74
N VAL A 94 1.14 8.78 -10.47
CA VAL A 94 0.02 9.74 -10.63
C VAL A 94 -0.62 10.06 -9.29
N GLY A 95 -0.84 9.04 -8.44
CA GLY A 95 -1.40 9.23 -7.11
C GLY A 95 -0.54 10.15 -6.25
N TYR A 96 0.78 9.93 -6.20
CA TYR A 96 1.69 10.77 -5.44
C TYR A 96 1.78 12.20 -5.97
N ILE A 97 1.87 12.40 -7.28
CA ILE A 97 1.89 13.73 -7.90
C ILE A 97 0.59 14.47 -7.60
N ALA A 98 -0.56 13.85 -7.80
CA ALA A 98 -1.86 14.45 -7.54
C ALA A 98 -2.03 14.82 -6.05
N CYS A 99 -1.55 13.98 -5.13
CA CYS A 99 -1.54 14.27 -3.70
C CYS A 99 -0.72 15.51 -3.36
N ASN A 100 0.52 15.58 -3.86
CA ASN A 100 1.40 16.71 -3.56
C ASN A 100 0.89 18.02 -4.18
N LEU A 101 0.34 17.99 -5.41
CA LEU A 101 -0.31 19.16 -6.02
C LEU A 101 -1.56 19.60 -5.27
N ALA A 102 -2.33 18.66 -4.72
CA ALA A 102 -3.48 19.00 -3.89
C ALA A 102 -3.06 19.65 -2.57
N LEU A 103 -2.01 19.16 -1.93
CA LEU A 103 -1.46 19.71 -0.68
C LEU A 103 -0.96 21.14 -0.80
N ASP A 104 -0.51 21.53 -1.98
CA ASP A 104 -0.01 22.90 -2.23
C ASP A 104 -1.14 23.94 -2.25
N VAL A 105 -2.37 23.54 -2.59
CA VAL A 105 -3.48 24.46 -2.87
C VAL A 105 -4.61 24.42 -1.85
N THR A 106 -4.68 23.40 -0.98
CA THR A 106 -5.76 23.26 0.03
C THR A 106 -5.25 22.86 1.41
N THR A 107 -6.15 22.82 2.38
CA THR A 107 -5.79 22.45 3.75
C THR A 107 -5.40 20.97 3.83
N ALA A 108 -4.39 20.68 4.64
CA ALA A 108 -3.94 19.31 4.91
C ALA A 108 -5.09 18.40 5.41
N THR A 109 -6.08 18.98 6.07
CA THR A 109 -7.27 18.33 6.60
C THR A 109 -8.16 17.74 5.48
N ASN A 110 -8.49 18.53 4.46
CA ASN A 110 -9.33 18.08 3.35
C ASN A 110 -8.59 17.03 2.50
N VAL A 111 -7.30 17.27 2.23
CA VAL A 111 -6.47 16.31 1.49
C VAL A 111 -6.33 15.01 2.26
N GLY A 112 -6.05 15.06 3.56
CA GLY A 112 -5.87 13.89 4.41
C GLY A 112 -7.08 12.95 4.39
N PHE A 113 -8.31 13.51 4.43
CA PHE A 113 -9.54 12.73 4.30
C PHE A 113 -9.67 12.07 2.93
N LEU A 114 -9.53 12.85 1.86
CA LEU A 114 -9.77 12.36 0.50
C LEU A 114 -8.69 11.39 0.02
N VAL A 115 -7.42 11.62 0.37
CA VAL A 115 -6.31 10.72 0.01
C VAL A 115 -6.36 9.39 0.77
N ALA A 116 -7.05 9.33 1.90
CA ALA A 116 -7.26 8.08 2.64
C ALA A 116 -8.41 7.20 2.10
N LEU A 117 -9.12 7.63 1.02
CA LEU A 117 -10.21 6.88 0.42
C LEU A 117 -9.83 5.72 -0.55
N PRO A 118 -8.55 5.27 -0.71
CA PRO A 118 -8.28 4.01 -1.42
C PRO A 118 -9.07 2.83 -0.86
N VAL A 119 -9.46 2.87 0.41
CA VAL A 119 -10.33 1.87 1.04
C VAL A 119 -11.68 1.69 0.33
N VAL A 120 -12.19 2.75 -0.31
CA VAL A 120 -13.43 2.70 -1.10
C VAL A 120 -13.13 2.30 -2.54
N PHE A 121 -12.10 2.88 -3.14
CA PHE A 121 -11.78 2.66 -4.55
C PHE A 121 -11.15 1.28 -4.83
N ALA A 122 -10.30 0.75 -3.93
CA ALA A 122 -9.60 -0.51 -4.17
C ALA A 122 -10.56 -1.69 -4.40
N PRO A 123 -11.59 -1.94 -3.56
CA PRO A 123 -12.53 -3.02 -3.83
C PRO A 123 -13.36 -2.80 -5.11
N LEU A 124 -13.69 -1.56 -5.46
CA LEU A 124 -14.41 -1.27 -6.71
C LEU A 124 -13.55 -1.58 -7.93
N ILE A 125 -12.29 -1.13 -7.93
CA ILE A 125 -11.33 -1.42 -9.00
C ILE A 125 -11.04 -2.93 -9.06
N ALA A 126 -10.87 -3.60 -7.92
CA ALA A 126 -10.62 -5.04 -7.86
C ALA A 126 -11.78 -5.86 -8.46
N GLN A 127 -13.02 -5.48 -8.23
CA GLN A 127 -14.17 -6.13 -8.85
C GLN A 127 -14.12 -6.09 -10.38
N VAL A 128 -13.67 -4.96 -10.95
CA VAL A 128 -13.57 -4.79 -12.41
C VAL A 128 -12.32 -5.48 -12.96
N VAL A 129 -11.15 -5.25 -12.35
CA VAL A 129 -9.84 -5.69 -12.88
C VAL A 129 -9.59 -7.16 -12.63
N ARG A 130 -9.92 -7.64 -11.44
CA ARG A 130 -9.67 -9.03 -11.01
C ARG A 130 -10.91 -9.90 -11.09
N ARG A 131 -12.10 -9.31 -11.37
CA ARG A 131 -13.41 -9.99 -11.43
C ARG A 131 -13.76 -10.76 -10.15
N VAL A 132 -13.26 -10.30 -9.01
CA VAL A 132 -13.55 -10.86 -7.68
C VAL A 132 -14.78 -10.18 -7.08
N ARG A 133 -15.63 -10.95 -6.38
CA ARG A 133 -16.76 -10.37 -5.64
C ARG A 133 -16.26 -9.83 -4.31
N TYR A 134 -16.65 -8.60 -3.99
CA TYR A 134 -16.31 -8.02 -2.70
C TYR A 134 -17.16 -8.65 -1.57
N PRO A 135 -16.53 -9.10 -0.46
CA PRO A 135 -17.27 -9.69 0.65
C PRO A 135 -18.20 -8.66 1.30
N ARG A 136 -19.50 -8.94 1.34
CA ARG A 136 -20.49 -8.03 1.95
C ARG A 136 -20.20 -7.76 3.43
N ALA A 137 -19.56 -8.70 4.12
CA ALA A 137 -19.15 -8.57 5.52
C ALA A 137 -18.15 -7.41 5.76
N MET A 138 -17.41 -6.97 4.71
CA MET A 138 -16.46 -5.86 4.82
C MET A 138 -17.11 -4.47 4.69
N ILE A 139 -18.32 -4.37 4.13
CA ILE A 139 -19.01 -3.09 3.90
C ILE A 139 -19.19 -2.28 5.19
N PRO A 140 -19.65 -2.86 6.33
CA PRO A 140 -19.81 -2.11 7.57
C PRO A 140 -18.51 -1.47 8.06
N PHE A 141 -17.38 -2.19 7.93
CA PHE A 141 -16.07 -1.67 8.32
C PHE A 141 -15.62 -0.53 7.43
N GLN A 142 -15.86 -0.61 6.12
CA GLN A 142 -15.55 0.49 5.19
C GLN A 142 -16.37 1.75 5.51
N VAL A 143 -17.65 1.60 5.76
CA VAL A 143 -18.52 2.72 6.15
C VAL A 143 -18.04 3.34 7.47
N ALA A 144 -17.69 2.50 8.45
CA ALA A 144 -17.14 2.97 9.73
C ALA A 144 -15.82 3.72 9.55
N VAL A 145 -14.91 3.20 8.70
CA VAL A 145 -13.63 3.86 8.41
C VAL A 145 -13.85 5.21 7.73
N VAL A 146 -14.72 5.30 6.72
CA VAL A 146 -15.01 6.57 6.04
C VAL A 146 -15.61 7.59 7.02
N GLY A 147 -16.54 7.16 7.90
CA GLY A 147 -17.07 8.01 8.95
C GLY A 147 -16.00 8.45 9.97
N GLY A 148 -15.13 7.54 10.37
CA GLY A 148 -14.00 7.82 11.25
C GLY A 148 -12.98 8.79 10.64
N LEU A 149 -12.64 8.63 9.36
CA LEU A 149 -11.79 9.56 8.60
C LEU A 149 -12.41 10.95 8.52
N TYR A 150 -13.72 11.03 8.28
CA TYR A 150 -14.42 12.31 8.28
C TYR A 150 -14.32 13.01 9.64
N LEU A 151 -14.56 12.30 10.74
CA LEU A 151 -14.44 12.85 12.10
C LEU A 151 -13.01 13.24 12.46
N LEU A 152 -12.02 12.45 12.00
CA LEU A 152 -10.61 12.71 12.27
C LEU A 152 -10.09 13.93 11.51
N CYS A 153 -10.44 14.04 10.23
CA CYS A 153 -9.86 15.02 9.32
C CYS A 153 -10.72 16.29 9.17
N CYS A 154 -12.06 16.18 9.17
CA CYS A 154 -12.96 17.29 8.85
C CYS A 154 -13.51 18.00 10.09
N ASN A 155 -12.74 18.34 11.03
CA ASN A 155 -12.96 19.01 12.32
C ASN A 155 -14.11 20.07 12.36
N GLY A 156 -15.28 19.77 11.76
CA GLY A 156 -16.46 20.65 11.70
C GLY A 156 -16.39 21.73 10.60
N GLY A 157 -15.39 21.71 9.73
CA GLY A 157 -15.28 22.61 8.58
C GLY A 157 -16.29 22.28 7.47
N SER A 158 -16.75 23.31 6.75
CA SER A 158 -17.60 23.13 5.57
C SER A 158 -16.78 22.49 4.43
N PHE A 159 -17.27 21.36 3.92
CA PHE A 159 -16.68 20.70 2.77
C PHE A 159 -17.05 21.46 1.48
N SER A 160 -16.07 22.05 0.81
CA SER A 160 -16.26 22.65 -0.51
C SER A 160 -15.61 21.74 -1.56
N PHE A 161 -16.27 21.54 -2.70
CA PHE A 161 -15.73 20.73 -3.78
C PHE A 161 -15.14 21.63 -4.87
N GLY A 162 -13.82 21.51 -5.08
CA GLY A 162 -13.07 22.26 -6.08
C GLY A 162 -12.03 21.40 -6.80
N ALA A 163 -11.11 22.06 -7.50
CA ALA A 163 -10.03 21.38 -8.23
C ALA A 163 -9.13 20.54 -7.32
N CYS A 164 -8.91 21.00 -6.09
CA CYS A 164 -8.04 20.32 -5.12
C CYS A 164 -8.67 19.02 -4.59
N GLU A 165 -9.96 19.04 -4.33
CA GLU A 165 -10.71 17.86 -3.93
C GLU A 165 -10.74 16.84 -5.08
N ALA A 166 -10.88 17.31 -6.32
CA ALA A 166 -10.80 16.44 -7.51
C ALA A 166 -9.40 15.80 -7.64
N LEU A 167 -8.31 16.56 -7.43
CA LEU A 167 -6.94 16.02 -7.40
C LEU A 167 -6.75 15.01 -6.27
N SER A 168 -7.28 15.29 -5.08
CA SER A 168 -7.20 14.37 -3.94
C SER A 168 -7.96 13.06 -4.19
N LEU A 169 -9.13 13.12 -4.83
CA LEU A 169 -9.88 11.93 -5.26
C LEU A 169 -9.15 11.16 -6.37
N LEU A 170 -8.54 11.88 -7.32
CA LEU A 170 -7.69 11.27 -8.35
C LEU A 170 -6.51 10.53 -7.71
N SER A 171 -5.85 11.16 -6.74
CA SER A 171 -4.77 10.54 -5.95
C SER A 171 -5.24 9.24 -5.31
N SER A 172 -6.37 9.30 -4.60
CA SER A 172 -6.96 8.17 -3.92
C SER A 172 -7.30 7.01 -4.85
N ALA A 173 -7.96 7.30 -5.98
CA ALA A 173 -8.30 6.30 -6.99
C ALA A 173 -7.03 5.72 -7.64
N ALA A 174 -6.03 6.55 -7.90
CA ALA A 174 -4.76 6.11 -8.48
C ALA A 174 -3.96 5.22 -7.49
N ILE A 175 -3.88 5.59 -6.21
CA ILE A 175 -3.25 4.75 -5.18
C ILE A 175 -3.98 3.41 -5.05
N ALA A 176 -5.32 3.42 -5.04
CA ALA A 176 -6.11 2.19 -5.06
C ALA A 176 -5.83 1.33 -6.31
N GLY A 177 -5.73 1.96 -7.48
CA GLY A 177 -5.32 1.30 -8.72
C GLY A 177 -3.93 0.67 -8.60
N SER A 178 -2.97 1.37 -8.01
CA SER A 178 -1.63 0.85 -7.75
C SER A 178 -1.64 -0.42 -6.91
N LEU A 179 -2.47 -0.49 -5.86
CA LEU A 179 -2.63 -1.69 -5.04
C LEU A 179 -3.22 -2.86 -5.85
N VAL A 180 -4.30 -2.62 -6.59
CA VAL A 180 -5.00 -3.68 -7.36
C VAL A 180 -4.16 -4.20 -8.52
N PHE A 181 -3.53 -3.29 -9.29
CA PHE A 181 -2.63 -3.71 -10.37
C PHE A 181 -1.32 -4.28 -9.84
N GLY A 182 -0.84 -3.83 -8.67
CA GLY A 182 0.29 -4.42 -7.96
C GLY A 182 0.01 -5.88 -7.58
N GLU A 183 -1.12 -6.14 -6.93
CA GLU A 183 -1.58 -7.50 -6.61
C GLU A 183 -1.64 -8.40 -7.86
N LYS A 184 -2.18 -7.88 -8.97
CA LYS A 184 -2.22 -8.60 -10.25
C LYS A 184 -0.82 -8.83 -10.84
N GLY A 185 0.08 -7.86 -10.74
CA GLY A 185 1.46 -7.96 -11.22
C GLY A 185 2.28 -9.00 -10.46
N LEU A 186 2.00 -9.15 -9.16
CA LEU A 186 2.65 -10.14 -8.29
C LEU A 186 2.34 -11.61 -8.64
N GLU A 187 1.34 -11.87 -9.49
CA GLU A 187 1.10 -13.19 -10.06
C GLU A 187 2.24 -13.64 -11.00
N LYS A 188 3.04 -12.68 -11.52
CA LYS A 188 4.09 -12.95 -12.51
C LYS A 188 5.47 -12.42 -12.11
N LEU A 189 5.52 -11.40 -11.27
CA LEU A 189 6.72 -10.69 -10.87
C LEU A 189 6.88 -10.73 -9.37
N SER A 190 8.13 -10.63 -8.91
CA SER A 190 8.40 -10.60 -7.47
C SER A 190 8.06 -9.23 -6.85
N ALA A 191 7.78 -9.22 -5.54
CA ALA A 191 7.48 -8.01 -4.79
C ALA A 191 8.57 -6.91 -4.93
N PRO A 192 9.88 -7.21 -4.87
CA PRO A 192 10.90 -6.20 -5.13
C PRO A 192 10.85 -5.63 -6.56
N THR A 193 10.50 -6.46 -7.56
CA THR A 193 10.42 -5.97 -8.93
C THR A 193 9.24 -5.02 -9.13
N ILE A 194 8.07 -5.33 -8.58
CA ILE A 194 6.92 -4.40 -8.61
C ILE A 194 7.25 -3.12 -7.86
N ALA A 195 7.82 -3.20 -6.64
CA ALA A 195 8.21 -2.02 -5.86
C ALA A 195 9.21 -1.15 -6.62
N GLY A 196 10.24 -1.75 -7.22
CA GLY A 196 11.24 -1.03 -8.00
C GLY A 196 10.68 -0.33 -9.24
N THR A 197 9.73 -0.95 -9.96
CA THR A 197 9.04 -0.29 -11.07
C THR A 197 8.17 0.87 -10.62
N GLN A 198 7.53 0.77 -9.46
CA GLN A 198 6.77 1.85 -8.82
C GLN A 198 7.67 3.04 -8.47
N ILE A 199 8.84 2.77 -7.85
CA ILE A 199 9.84 3.81 -7.51
C ILE A 199 10.37 4.48 -8.79
N LEU A 200 10.71 3.70 -9.81
CA LEU A 200 11.19 4.22 -11.11
C LEU A 200 10.15 5.13 -11.77
N ALA A 201 8.90 4.70 -11.86
CA ALA A 201 7.83 5.52 -12.45
C ALA A 201 7.58 6.78 -11.64
N ALA A 202 7.57 6.69 -10.30
CA ALA A 202 7.43 7.84 -9.42
C ALA A 202 8.58 8.84 -9.62
N PHE A 203 9.81 8.39 -9.75
CA PHE A 203 10.96 9.26 -10.04
C PHE A 203 10.81 9.96 -11.40
N VAL A 204 10.57 9.19 -12.48
CA VAL A 204 10.53 9.74 -13.85
C VAL A 204 9.37 10.74 -14.00
N LEU A 205 8.18 10.39 -13.51
CA LEU A 205 7.01 11.26 -13.65
C LEU A 205 7.08 12.47 -12.71
N SER A 206 7.64 12.33 -11.49
CA SER A 206 7.88 13.48 -10.61
C SER A 206 8.93 14.43 -11.18
N LEU A 207 9.99 13.91 -11.81
CA LEU A 207 11.01 14.72 -12.46
C LEU A 207 10.39 15.51 -13.63
N ALA A 208 9.58 14.87 -14.45
CA ALA A 208 8.87 15.54 -15.54
C ALA A 208 7.93 16.64 -15.01
N ALA A 209 7.17 16.35 -13.94
CA ALA A 209 6.28 17.31 -13.30
C ALA A 209 7.05 18.49 -12.67
N ALA A 210 8.16 18.23 -11.96
CA ALA A 210 8.98 19.26 -11.33
C ALA A 210 9.57 20.21 -12.37
N ILE A 211 10.15 19.69 -13.46
CA ILE A 211 10.70 20.52 -14.54
C ILE A 211 9.62 21.37 -15.21
N ALA A 212 8.39 20.88 -15.30
CA ALA A 212 7.29 21.57 -15.95
C ALA A 212 6.63 22.65 -15.06
N ALA A 213 6.60 22.43 -13.72
CA ALA A 213 5.76 23.24 -12.81
C ALA A 213 6.55 24.07 -11.79
N GLU A 214 7.80 23.70 -11.48
CA GLU A 214 8.60 24.36 -10.44
C GLU A 214 9.96 24.84 -10.96
N PRO A 215 10.52 25.93 -10.39
CA PRO A 215 11.90 26.35 -10.70
C PRO A 215 12.88 25.26 -10.28
N VAL A 216 13.99 25.13 -11.01
CA VAL A 216 15.03 24.14 -10.69
C VAL A 216 15.60 24.44 -9.30
N VAL A 217 15.59 23.43 -8.43
CA VAL A 217 16.14 23.56 -7.08
C VAL A 217 17.66 23.73 -7.10
N ASP A 218 18.18 24.68 -6.36
CA ASP A 218 19.60 24.75 -6.06
C ASP A 218 19.93 23.82 -4.89
N VAL A 219 20.57 22.70 -5.20
CA VAL A 219 20.94 21.67 -4.23
C VAL A 219 21.81 22.22 -3.09
N ALA A 220 22.58 23.30 -3.34
CA ALA A 220 23.45 23.92 -2.36
C ALA A 220 22.69 24.71 -1.29
N THR A 221 21.46 25.11 -1.58
CA THR A 221 20.61 25.90 -0.62
C THR A 221 19.77 25.01 0.28
N ILE A 222 19.75 23.71 0.06
CA ILE A 222 18.97 22.76 0.87
C ILE A 222 19.60 22.61 2.25
N GLU A 223 18.81 22.86 3.27
CA GLU A 223 19.27 22.76 4.66
C GLU A 223 19.62 21.33 5.07
N PRO A 224 20.58 21.10 5.99
CA PRO A 224 20.94 19.77 6.47
C PRO A 224 19.78 18.98 7.05
N VAL A 225 18.83 19.65 7.71
CA VAL A 225 17.61 19.02 8.25
C VAL A 225 16.75 18.45 7.13
N ALA A 226 16.55 19.22 6.04
CA ALA A 226 15.78 18.77 4.89
C ALA A 226 16.45 17.57 4.20
N TRP A 227 17.78 17.53 4.10
CA TRP A 227 18.51 16.36 3.64
C TRP A 227 18.28 15.13 4.52
N GLY A 228 18.31 15.30 5.84
CA GLY A 228 17.99 14.22 6.80
C GLY A 228 16.58 13.65 6.57
N VAL A 229 15.61 14.55 6.37
CA VAL A 229 14.22 14.15 6.03
C VAL A 229 14.15 13.44 4.69
N ILE A 230 14.79 13.96 3.63
CA ILE A 230 14.80 13.35 2.30
C ILE A 230 15.40 11.93 2.35
N VAL A 231 16.49 11.73 3.08
CA VAL A 231 17.10 10.41 3.27
C VAL A 231 16.15 9.45 4.01
N PHE A 232 15.50 9.91 5.08
CA PHE A 232 14.49 9.12 5.79
C PHE A 232 13.34 8.73 4.85
N LEU A 233 12.82 9.69 4.09
CA LEU A 233 11.74 9.47 3.13
C LEU A 233 12.14 8.50 2.02
N ALA A 234 13.37 8.59 1.51
CA ALA A 234 13.87 7.71 0.47
C ALA A 234 14.03 6.28 0.97
N ILE A 235 14.68 6.06 2.10
CA ILE A 235 15.03 4.73 2.58
C ILE A 235 13.85 4.09 3.31
N LEU A 236 13.35 4.72 4.37
CA LEU A 236 12.29 4.13 5.20
C LEU A 236 10.92 4.29 4.57
N SER A 237 10.55 5.53 4.22
CA SER A 237 9.22 5.85 3.71
C SER A 237 9.03 5.59 2.19
N THR A 238 10.03 5.04 1.50
CA THR A 238 9.89 4.60 0.10
C THR A 238 10.43 3.18 -0.07
N CYS A 239 11.73 2.93 0.07
CA CYS A 239 12.30 1.60 -0.18
C CYS A 239 11.68 0.53 0.72
N VAL A 240 11.65 0.77 2.03
CA VAL A 240 11.12 -0.20 2.99
C VAL A 240 9.60 -0.33 2.85
N THR A 241 8.86 0.77 2.84
CA THR A 241 7.39 0.70 2.81
C THR A 241 6.84 0.12 1.51
N PHE A 242 7.42 0.44 0.34
CA PHE A 242 6.96 -0.14 -0.92
C PHE A 242 7.32 -1.63 -1.01
N ALA A 243 8.46 -2.04 -0.46
CA ALA A 243 8.79 -3.45 -0.34
C ALA A 243 7.80 -4.18 0.58
N LEU A 244 7.50 -3.63 1.77
CA LEU A 244 6.53 -4.18 2.72
C LEU A 244 5.12 -4.25 2.11
N GLN A 245 4.67 -3.20 1.42
CA GLN A 245 3.38 -3.17 0.73
C GLN A 245 3.25 -4.28 -0.30
N ASN A 246 4.25 -4.42 -1.18
CA ASN A 246 4.21 -5.43 -2.21
C ASN A 246 4.39 -6.86 -1.63
N VAL A 247 5.13 -7.02 -0.53
CA VAL A 247 5.16 -8.28 0.22
C VAL A 247 3.79 -8.57 0.83
N ALA A 248 3.12 -7.59 1.43
CA ALA A 248 1.78 -7.77 2.00
C ALA A 248 0.76 -8.19 0.93
N LEU A 249 0.82 -7.60 -0.26
CA LEU A 249 -0.03 -7.94 -1.40
C LEU A 249 0.17 -9.37 -1.93
N THR A 250 1.26 -10.07 -1.57
CA THR A 250 1.42 -11.49 -1.90
C THR A 250 0.56 -12.41 -1.03
N GLY A 251 0.10 -11.94 0.13
CA GLY A 251 -0.69 -12.72 1.08
C GLY A 251 -2.03 -12.12 1.47
N LEU A 252 -2.28 -10.86 1.11
CA LEU A 252 -3.53 -10.14 1.39
C LEU A 252 -4.08 -9.51 0.11
N PRO A 253 -5.40 -9.52 -0.09
CA PRO A 253 -6.03 -8.80 -1.21
C PRO A 253 -5.83 -7.29 -1.06
N SER A 254 -5.79 -6.59 -2.19
CA SER A 254 -5.62 -5.13 -2.25
C SER A 254 -6.66 -4.35 -1.46
N SER A 255 -7.89 -4.87 -1.37
CA SER A 255 -8.97 -4.30 -0.55
C SER A 255 -8.63 -4.31 0.95
N THR A 256 -8.03 -5.39 1.44
CA THR A 256 -7.58 -5.50 2.84
C THR A 256 -6.39 -4.61 3.12
N VAL A 257 -5.42 -4.60 2.21
CA VAL A 257 -4.26 -3.70 2.34
C VAL A 257 -4.72 -2.25 2.37
N SER A 258 -5.64 -1.83 1.49
CA SER A 258 -6.18 -0.47 1.48
C SER A 258 -6.94 -0.12 2.77
N LEU A 259 -7.65 -1.10 3.36
CA LEU A 259 -8.33 -0.90 4.64
C LEU A 259 -7.32 -0.70 5.79
N LEU A 260 -6.27 -1.52 5.86
CA LEU A 260 -5.22 -1.39 6.87
C LEU A 260 -4.47 -0.06 6.75
N LEU A 261 -4.23 0.42 5.53
CA LEU A 261 -3.58 1.70 5.27
C LEU A 261 -4.37 2.91 5.80
N THR A 262 -5.68 2.77 6.05
CA THR A 262 -6.46 3.85 6.70
C THR A 262 -6.05 4.13 8.15
N GLY A 263 -5.20 3.30 8.74
CA GLY A 263 -4.52 3.60 9.99
C GLY A 263 -3.47 4.72 9.87
N GLU A 264 -2.98 5.04 8.67
CA GLU A 264 -1.95 6.06 8.45
C GLU A 264 -2.34 7.46 9.00
N PRO A 265 -3.53 8.02 8.72
CA PRO A 265 -3.95 9.29 9.30
C PRO A 265 -3.97 9.31 10.84
N VAL A 266 -4.26 8.18 11.48
CA VAL A 266 -4.22 8.06 12.94
C VAL A 266 -2.79 8.23 13.45
N PHE A 267 -1.81 7.53 12.84
CA PHE A 267 -0.41 7.68 13.21
C PHE A 267 0.13 9.07 12.85
N THR A 268 -0.28 9.64 11.70
CA THR A 268 0.05 11.01 11.33
C THR A 268 -0.41 11.98 12.43
N ALA A 269 -1.65 11.87 12.90
CA ALA A 269 -2.18 12.72 13.95
C ALA A 269 -1.43 12.55 15.28
N LEU A 270 -1.08 11.32 15.67
CA LEU A 270 -0.29 11.06 16.87
C LEU A 270 1.12 11.68 16.80
N PHE A 271 1.80 11.55 15.66
CA PHE A 271 3.12 12.17 15.46
C PHE A 271 3.03 13.68 15.34
N SER A 272 1.97 14.24 14.72
CA SER A 272 1.72 15.68 14.68
C SER A 272 1.55 16.28 16.07
N MET A 273 0.84 15.60 16.96
CA MET A 273 0.73 15.99 18.36
C MET A 273 2.09 16.00 19.06
N ALA A 274 2.90 14.96 18.84
CA ALA A 274 4.18 14.79 19.52
C ALA A 274 5.26 15.76 19.02
N LEU A 275 5.31 16.04 17.71
CA LEU A 275 6.40 16.79 17.06
C LEU A 275 6.03 18.25 16.76
N LEU A 276 4.75 18.53 16.48
CA LEU A 276 4.27 19.86 16.09
C LEU A 276 3.37 20.51 17.15
N GLY A 277 2.98 19.78 18.21
CA GLY A 277 2.06 20.27 19.23
C GLY A 277 0.62 20.49 18.72
N GLU A 278 0.24 19.87 17.61
CA GLU A 278 -1.09 19.97 17.03
C GLU A 278 -2.04 19.00 17.74
N PHE A 279 -2.95 19.48 18.58
CA PHE A 279 -3.86 18.62 19.33
C PHE A 279 -5.11 18.25 18.51
N LEU A 280 -5.50 16.98 18.60
CA LEU A 280 -6.76 16.50 18.05
C LEU A 280 -7.95 17.10 18.83
N SER A 281 -9.02 17.43 18.09
CA SER A 281 -10.31 17.71 18.71
C SER A 281 -10.94 16.43 19.31
N ILE A 282 -11.98 16.59 20.10
CA ILE A 282 -12.76 15.47 20.63
C ILE A 282 -13.30 14.60 19.48
N GLY A 283 -13.79 15.24 18.39
CA GLY A 283 -14.23 14.55 17.18
C GLY A 283 -13.09 13.74 16.53
N GLY A 284 -11.89 14.31 16.47
CA GLY A 284 -10.70 13.64 15.98
C GLY A 284 -10.32 12.38 16.77
N TRP A 285 -10.39 12.42 18.10
CA TRP A 285 -10.17 11.25 18.95
C TRP A 285 -11.21 10.14 18.73
N VAL A 286 -12.48 10.53 18.61
CA VAL A 286 -13.57 9.58 18.30
C VAL A 286 -13.33 8.97 16.91
N GLY A 287 -12.97 9.78 15.91
CA GLY A 287 -12.66 9.32 14.57
C GLY A 287 -11.50 8.32 14.52
N ALA A 288 -10.38 8.63 15.23
CA ALA A 288 -9.25 7.73 15.36
C ALA A 288 -9.65 6.39 16.00
N GLY A 289 -10.44 6.43 17.07
CA GLY A 289 -10.97 5.23 17.73
C GLY A 289 -11.83 4.37 16.80
N VAL A 290 -12.75 4.99 16.05
CA VAL A 290 -13.60 4.31 15.06
C VAL A 290 -12.77 3.63 13.98
N ILE A 291 -11.76 4.32 13.43
CA ILE A 291 -10.85 3.74 12.42
C ILE A 291 -10.14 2.51 12.98
N LEU A 292 -9.53 2.60 14.17
CA LEU A 292 -8.80 1.50 14.78
C LEU A 292 -9.71 0.29 15.06
N VAL A 293 -10.91 0.51 15.60
CA VAL A 293 -11.88 -0.56 15.84
C VAL A 293 -12.34 -1.21 14.54
N ALA A 294 -12.59 -0.42 13.50
CA ALA A 294 -13.01 -0.94 12.21
C ALA A 294 -11.89 -1.76 11.53
N VAL A 295 -10.64 -1.29 11.57
CA VAL A 295 -9.47 -1.99 11.02
C VAL A 295 -9.25 -3.33 11.74
N VAL A 296 -9.27 -3.32 13.08
CA VAL A 296 -9.14 -4.56 13.88
C VAL A 296 -10.31 -5.50 13.61
N GLY A 297 -11.55 -5.00 13.60
CA GLY A 297 -12.73 -5.81 13.31
C GLY A 297 -12.69 -6.47 11.94
N ALA A 298 -12.29 -5.73 10.91
CA ALA A 298 -12.17 -6.26 9.55
C ALA A 298 -11.09 -7.36 9.45
N THR A 299 -9.94 -7.17 10.08
CA THR A 299 -8.87 -8.19 10.08
C THR A 299 -9.28 -9.48 10.79
N LEU A 300 -10.08 -9.38 11.86
CA LEU A 300 -10.63 -10.54 12.57
C LEU A 300 -11.67 -11.30 11.74
N VAL A 301 -12.54 -10.59 11.01
CA VAL A 301 -13.53 -11.21 10.13
C VAL A 301 -12.84 -11.91 8.96
N GLU A 302 -11.90 -11.25 8.31
CA GLU A 302 -11.15 -11.83 7.19
C GLU A 302 -10.31 -13.05 7.60
N GLY A 303 -9.76 -13.03 8.82
CA GLY A 303 -9.07 -14.18 9.40
C GLY A 303 -9.98 -15.40 9.60
N ARG A 304 -11.27 -15.17 9.85
CA ARG A 304 -12.28 -16.25 9.99
C ARG A 304 -12.71 -16.83 8.64
N ASP A 305 -12.95 -15.97 7.65
CA ASP A 305 -13.39 -16.39 6.31
C ASP A 305 -12.28 -17.17 5.57
N GLY A 306 -11.02 -16.78 5.74
CA GLY A 306 -9.88 -17.54 5.21
C GLY A 306 -9.69 -18.93 5.83
N ASN A 307 -10.24 -19.16 7.02
CA ASN A 307 -10.27 -20.50 7.63
C ASN A 307 -11.43 -21.37 7.12
N SER A 308 -12.50 -20.76 6.59
CA SER A 308 -13.67 -21.50 6.07
C SER A 308 -13.56 -21.86 4.59
N GLU A 309 -12.68 -21.23 3.82
CA GLU A 309 -12.39 -21.55 2.42
C GLU A 309 -11.25 -22.58 2.22
N ALA A 310 -10.74 -23.19 3.29
CA ALA A 310 -9.88 -24.36 3.15
C ALA A 310 -10.68 -25.45 2.40
N PRO A 311 -10.17 -25.99 1.25
CA PRO A 311 -10.88 -27.03 0.52
C PRO A 311 -11.23 -28.15 1.47
N SER A 312 -12.50 -28.54 1.51
CA SER A 312 -12.96 -29.65 2.38
C SER A 312 -12.10 -30.86 2.08
N SER A 313 -11.78 -31.65 3.11
CA SER A 313 -11.02 -32.90 2.96
C SER A 313 -11.51 -33.75 1.78
N ALA A 314 -12.82 -33.73 1.53
CA ALA A 314 -13.47 -34.39 0.39
C ALA A 314 -13.08 -33.78 -0.99
N GLY A 315 -12.78 -32.49 -1.07
CA GLY A 315 -12.28 -31.86 -2.30
C GLY A 315 -10.83 -32.23 -2.59
N MET A 316 -10.02 -32.35 -1.53
CA MET A 316 -8.62 -32.76 -1.63
C MET A 316 -8.49 -34.25 -2.03
N GLU A 317 -9.33 -35.12 -1.46
CA GLU A 317 -9.38 -36.53 -1.84
C GLU A 317 -9.79 -36.75 -3.30
N ARG A 318 -10.73 -35.97 -3.84
CA ARG A 318 -11.09 -35.99 -5.26
C ARG A 318 -9.95 -35.53 -6.15
N LEU A 319 -9.21 -34.48 -5.78
CA LEU A 319 -8.06 -33.99 -6.56
C LEU A 319 -6.93 -35.03 -6.57
N VAL A 320 -6.63 -35.65 -5.43
CA VAL A 320 -5.63 -36.71 -5.31
C VAL A 320 -6.03 -37.98 -6.09
N SER A 321 -7.31 -38.34 -6.06
CA SER A 321 -7.81 -39.49 -6.85
C SER A 321 -7.79 -39.23 -8.36
N GLN A 322 -8.06 -37.99 -8.82
CA GLN A 322 -7.90 -37.61 -10.22
C GLN A 322 -6.44 -37.63 -10.68
N LEU A 323 -5.52 -37.08 -9.91
CA LEU A 323 -4.09 -37.13 -10.24
C LEU A 323 -3.52 -38.53 -10.24
N ALA A 324 -4.02 -39.42 -9.37
CA ALA A 324 -3.64 -40.84 -9.35
C ALA A 324 -4.21 -41.63 -10.55
N SER A 325 -5.40 -41.26 -11.03
CA SER A 325 -5.98 -41.89 -12.23
C SER A 325 -5.27 -41.49 -13.51
N ASP A 326 -4.83 -40.21 -13.60
CA ASP A 326 -4.11 -39.69 -14.76
C ASP A 326 -2.67 -40.24 -14.86
N SER A 327 -2.04 -40.53 -13.71
CA SER A 327 -0.70 -41.15 -13.62
C SER A 327 -0.70 -42.65 -14.02
N ASN A 328 -1.83 -43.34 -13.93
CA ASN A 328 -1.95 -44.74 -14.35
C ASN A 328 -2.40 -44.93 -15.83
N ALA A 329 -2.66 -43.82 -16.52
CA ALA A 329 -3.11 -43.83 -17.92
C ALA A 329 -1.99 -43.50 -18.93
N GLN A 330 -0.77 -43.27 -18.45
CA GLN A 330 0.48 -43.14 -19.24
C GLN A 330 1.39 -44.35 -19.01
#